data_c295fce0dd7ab3e70633bd05aa3b5ead
#
_entry.id   c295fce0dd7ab3e70633bd05aa3b5ead
#
_cell.length_a   1.000
_cell.length_b   1.000
_cell.length_c   1.000
_cell.angle_alpha   90.00
_cell.angle_beta   90.00
_cell.angle_gamma   90.00
#
_symmetry.space_group_name_H-M   'P 1'
#
loop_
_entity.id
_entity.type
_entity.pdbx_description
1 polymer ?
#
loop_
_entity_poly.entity_id
_entity_poly.type
_entity_poly.pdbx_seq_one_letter_code
_entity_poly.pdbx_strand_id
1 'polypeptide(L)'
;MRVLHVLASNKYSGAENVACQIIKMFDGEVEMAYCSPDGEIAKSLHEKGIKFFPLQKLSKKNLKKVVEEFKPDVIHAHDLKASIISSGIKKVKVISHIHGNKKGMNKLSLKSLSFLLASKHCDQIYWVSQSCLDDYRFKNKVKNKSVVLPNIINVDDLIAKAAQDINEYNFDIVYLGRLVEEKNPHRLIRIINLLKVNLPPIKM
;
A
#
# COMPACT_ATOMS: atom_id res chain seq x y z
N MET A 1 2.06 -15.05 -17.39
CA MET A 1 2.33 -13.63 -17.07
C MET A 1 3.06 -13.57 -15.72
N ARG A 2 4.10 -12.73 -15.62
CA ARG A 2 4.85 -12.53 -14.37
C ARG A 2 4.69 -11.11 -13.88
N VAL A 3 4.38 -10.94 -12.60
CA VAL A 3 4.20 -9.62 -11.97
C VAL A 3 5.14 -9.47 -10.79
N LEU A 4 5.92 -8.40 -10.77
CA LEU A 4 6.81 -8.04 -9.67
C LEU A 4 6.20 -6.90 -8.88
N HIS A 5 5.76 -7.18 -7.64
CA HIS A 5 5.30 -6.16 -6.70
C HIS A 5 6.48 -5.49 -6.03
N VAL A 6 6.62 -4.18 -6.19
CA VAL A 6 7.78 -3.41 -5.69
C VAL A 6 7.33 -2.41 -4.64
N LEU A 7 7.97 -2.44 -3.47
CA LEU A 7 7.72 -1.54 -2.34
C LEU A 7 9.02 -0.95 -1.80
N ALA A 8 8.93 0.24 -1.20
CA ALA A 8 10.11 0.92 -0.64
C ALA A 8 10.32 0.65 0.85
N SER A 9 9.31 0.13 1.54
CA SER A 9 9.36 -0.23 2.96
C SER A 9 9.87 -1.65 3.16
N ASN A 10 10.52 -1.90 4.28
CA ASN A 10 10.91 -3.22 4.75
C ASN A 10 10.08 -3.69 5.96
N LYS A 11 8.98 -2.97 6.27
CA LYS A 11 8.06 -3.27 7.37
C LYS A 11 6.71 -3.66 6.82
N TYR A 12 5.98 -4.50 7.56
CA TYR A 12 4.63 -4.89 7.21
C TYR A 12 3.63 -3.81 7.64
N SER A 13 2.92 -3.22 6.68
CA SER A 13 1.90 -2.19 6.91
C SER A 13 0.78 -2.26 5.86
N GLY A 14 -0.02 -1.21 5.68
CA GLY A 14 -1.19 -1.25 4.82
C GLY A 14 -0.90 -1.56 3.35
N ALA A 15 0.08 -0.90 2.73
CA ALA A 15 0.42 -1.12 1.33
C ALA A 15 1.04 -2.51 1.10
N GLU A 16 1.88 -2.96 2.03
CA GLU A 16 2.50 -4.27 2.04
C GLU A 16 1.44 -5.38 2.17
N ASN A 17 0.46 -5.17 3.05
CA ASN A 17 -0.67 -6.10 3.18
C ASN A 17 -1.47 -6.22 1.88
N VAL A 18 -1.78 -5.09 1.23
CA VAL A 18 -2.50 -5.10 -0.07
C VAL A 18 -1.70 -5.85 -1.14
N ALA A 19 -0.39 -5.62 -1.24
CA ALA A 19 0.45 -6.35 -2.18
C ALA A 19 0.42 -7.86 -1.90
N CYS A 20 0.54 -8.28 -0.64
CA CYS A 20 0.45 -9.69 -0.25
C CYS A 20 -0.92 -10.29 -0.56
N GLN A 21 -2.01 -9.55 -0.33
CA GLN A 21 -3.37 -10.02 -0.65
C GLN A 21 -3.56 -10.21 -2.15
N ILE A 22 -3.08 -9.28 -2.99
CA ILE A 22 -3.13 -9.42 -4.44
C ILE A 22 -2.36 -10.68 -4.87
N ILE A 23 -1.15 -10.90 -4.36
CA ILE A 23 -0.35 -12.08 -4.69
C ILE A 23 -1.11 -13.37 -4.32
N LYS A 24 -1.70 -13.41 -3.13
CA LYS A 24 -2.44 -14.61 -2.68
C LYS A 24 -3.76 -14.83 -3.43
N MET A 25 -4.43 -13.75 -3.83
CA MET A 25 -5.70 -13.84 -4.57
C MET A 25 -5.54 -14.50 -5.95
N PHE A 26 -4.39 -14.30 -6.61
CA PHE A 26 -4.10 -14.85 -7.92
C PHE A 26 -3.06 -15.98 -7.88
N ASP A 27 -2.89 -16.61 -6.70
CA ASP A 27 -1.98 -17.74 -6.52
C ASP A 27 -2.41 -18.92 -7.43
N GLY A 28 -1.48 -19.45 -8.19
CA GLY A 28 -1.75 -20.47 -9.21
C GLY A 28 -2.20 -19.97 -10.58
N GLU A 29 -2.69 -18.72 -10.70
CA GLU A 29 -3.12 -18.13 -11.99
C GLU A 29 -2.03 -17.26 -12.62
N VAL A 30 -1.32 -16.48 -11.79
CA VAL A 30 -0.29 -15.53 -12.21
C VAL A 30 0.97 -15.73 -11.37
N GLU A 31 2.12 -15.88 -12.01
CA GLU A 31 3.39 -15.93 -11.29
C GLU A 31 3.71 -14.55 -10.72
N MET A 32 3.57 -14.39 -9.42
CA MET A 32 3.83 -13.13 -8.73
C MET A 32 4.98 -13.25 -7.74
N ALA A 33 5.72 -12.15 -7.56
CA ALA A 33 6.79 -12.05 -6.57
C ALA A 33 6.79 -10.67 -5.92
N TYR A 34 7.33 -10.62 -4.72
CA TYR A 34 7.49 -9.42 -3.92
C TYR A 34 8.95 -8.95 -3.92
N CYS A 35 9.19 -7.64 -3.99
CA CYS A 35 10.51 -7.03 -4.00
C CYS A 35 10.53 -5.76 -3.14
N SER A 36 11.38 -5.73 -2.13
CA SER A 36 11.61 -4.56 -1.28
C SER A 36 13.00 -4.62 -0.64
N PRO A 37 13.44 -3.56 0.08
CA PRO A 37 14.58 -3.71 0.98
C PRO A 37 14.34 -4.84 1.98
N ASP A 38 15.41 -5.58 2.31
CA ASP A 38 15.37 -6.64 3.33
C ASP A 38 15.06 -6.07 4.73
N GLY A 39 14.41 -6.88 5.57
CA GLY A 39 14.05 -6.49 6.93
C GLY A 39 12.87 -7.28 7.51
N GLU A 40 12.14 -6.65 8.42
CA GLU A 40 11.03 -7.26 9.18
C GLU A 40 9.97 -7.92 8.27
N ILE A 41 9.78 -7.42 7.06
CA ILE A 41 8.82 -7.95 6.08
C ILE A 41 9.13 -9.40 5.67
N ALA A 42 10.41 -9.79 5.65
CA ALA A 42 10.85 -11.10 5.17
C ALA A 42 10.16 -12.26 5.89
N LYS A 43 10.02 -12.15 7.23
CA LYS A 43 9.32 -13.15 8.04
C LYS A 43 7.86 -13.32 7.59
N SER A 44 7.14 -12.23 7.45
CA SER A 44 5.72 -12.25 7.03
C SER A 44 5.53 -12.80 5.61
N LEU A 45 6.46 -12.54 4.70
CA LEU A 45 6.43 -13.06 3.34
C LEU A 45 6.69 -14.57 3.32
N HIS A 46 7.67 -15.02 4.12
CA HIS A 46 7.98 -16.45 4.27
C HIS A 46 6.77 -17.22 4.84
N GLU A 47 6.17 -16.73 5.93
CA GLU A 47 4.98 -17.34 6.55
C GLU A 47 3.79 -17.44 5.59
N LYS A 48 3.70 -16.52 4.62
CA LYS A 48 2.66 -16.49 3.57
C LYS A 48 3.04 -17.29 2.31
N GLY A 49 4.24 -17.90 2.26
CA GLY A 49 4.74 -18.59 1.07
C GLY A 49 4.90 -17.69 -0.17
N ILE A 50 5.17 -16.39 0.04
CA ILE A 50 5.34 -15.42 -1.05
C ILE A 50 6.80 -15.37 -1.49
N LYS A 51 7.04 -15.56 -2.80
CA LYS A 51 8.37 -15.42 -3.42
C LYS A 51 8.91 -14.02 -3.21
N PHE A 52 10.06 -13.88 -2.56
CA PHE A 52 10.64 -12.62 -2.16
C PHE A 52 12.01 -12.38 -2.78
N PHE A 53 12.21 -11.19 -3.34
CA PHE A 53 13.48 -10.67 -3.82
C PHE A 53 13.97 -9.55 -2.90
N PRO A 54 14.79 -9.86 -1.88
CA PRO A 54 15.32 -8.85 -0.97
C PRO A 54 16.35 -7.96 -1.66
N LEU A 55 16.28 -6.68 -1.38
CA LEU A 55 17.24 -5.67 -1.83
C LEU A 55 18.02 -5.10 -0.65
N GLN A 56 19.29 -4.79 -0.82
CA GLN A 56 20.02 -3.99 0.18
C GLN A 56 19.37 -2.59 0.35
N LYS A 57 18.95 -1.99 -0.77
CA LYS A 57 18.16 -0.76 -0.83
C LYS A 57 17.39 -0.69 -2.14
N LEU A 58 16.21 -0.09 -2.14
CA LEU A 58 15.48 0.16 -3.37
C LEU A 58 16.17 1.26 -4.17
N SER A 59 16.78 0.86 -5.28
CA SER A 59 17.45 1.71 -6.27
C SER A 59 17.24 1.13 -7.66
N LYS A 60 17.36 1.97 -8.70
CA LYS A 60 17.24 1.51 -10.09
C LYS A 60 18.23 0.39 -10.41
N LYS A 61 19.48 0.49 -9.92
CA LYS A 61 20.53 -0.53 -10.15
C LYS A 61 20.15 -1.88 -9.54
N ASN A 62 19.67 -1.89 -8.30
CA ASN A 62 19.31 -3.14 -7.62
C ASN A 62 18.01 -3.74 -8.18
N LEU A 63 17.00 -2.90 -8.47
CA LEU A 63 15.76 -3.37 -9.10
C LEU A 63 16.02 -3.96 -10.49
N LYS A 64 16.93 -3.38 -11.26
CA LYS A 64 17.30 -3.93 -12.58
C LYS A 64 17.82 -5.36 -12.50
N LYS A 65 18.64 -5.70 -11.50
CA LYS A 65 19.12 -7.08 -11.28
C LYS A 65 17.96 -8.06 -11.05
N VAL A 66 16.99 -7.68 -10.22
CA VAL A 66 15.79 -8.52 -9.96
C VAL A 66 14.95 -8.66 -11.23
N VAL A 67 14.81 -7.59 -12.01
CA VAL A 67 14.08 -7.64 -13.28
C VAL A 67 14.78 -8.55 -14.30
N GLU A 68 16.11 -8.55 -14.36
CA GLU A 68 16.91 -9.46 -15.22
C GLU A 68 16.77 -10.92 -14.81
N GLU A 69 16.67 -11.19 -13.50
CA GLU A 69 16.50 -12.52 -12.92
C GLU A 69 15.06 -13.04 -13.06
N PHE A 70 14.08 -12.29 -12.57
CA PHE A 70 12.67 -12.69 -12.55
C PHE A 70 11.97 -12.55 -13.89
N LYS A 71 12.44 -11.63 -14.76
CA LYS A 71 11.88 -11.30 -16.09
C LYS A 71 10.38 -11.01 -16.03
N PRO A 72 9.93 -10.03 -15.23
CA PRO A 72 8.51 -9.70 -15.12
C PRO A 72 7.99 -9.07 -16.41
N ASP A 73 6.74 -9.36 -16.75
CA ASP A 73 5.98 -8.66 -17.78
C ASP A 73 5.50 -7.30 -17.28
N VAL A 74 5.20 -7.24 -15.96
CA VAL A 74 4.66 -6.07 -15.28
C VAL A 74 5.38 -5.83 -13.95
N ILE A 75 5.74 -4.59 -13.68
CA ILE A 75 6.11 -4.11 -12.35
C ILE A 75 4.91 -3.37 -11.76
N HIS A 76 4.41 -3.84 -10.61
CA HIS A 76 3.38 -3.18 -9.82
C HIS A 76 4.03 -2.48 -8.62
N ALA A 77 4.24 -1.18 -8.75
CA ALA A 77 4.90 -0.37 -7.73
C ALA A 77 3.87 0.22 -6.75
N HIS A 78 3.98 -0.09 -5.46
CA HIS A 78 2.95 0.19 -4.44
C HIS A 78 3.17 1.48 -3.62
N ASP A 79 4.12 2.29 -3.95
CA ASP A 79 4.33 3.58 -3.30
C ASP A 79 5.04 4.57 -4.24
N LEU A 80 5.10 5.83 -3.81
CA LEU A 80 5.68 6.91 -4.60
C LEU A 80 7.13 6.66 -4.99
N LYS A 81 7.97 6.17 -4.06
CA LYS A 81 9.39 5.92 -4.31
C LYS A 81 9.59 4.72 -5.23
N ALA A 82 8.83 3.64 -5.00
CA ALA A 82 8.83 2.47 -5.87
C ALA A 82 8.40 2.84 -7.29
N SER A 83 7.33 3.65 -7.43
CA SER A 83 6.84 4.14 -8.73
C SER A 83 7.90 4.95 -9.48
N ILE A 84 8.55 5.91 -8.80
CA ILE A 84 9.60 6.74 -9.41
C ILE A 84 10.79 5.89 -9.87
N ILE A 85 11.21 4.91 -9.07
CA ILE A 85 12.36 4.05 -9.41
C ILE A 85 11.98 3.09 -10.53
N SER A 86 10.80 2.47 -10.45
CA SER A 86 10.31 1.51 -11.45
C SER A 86 10.08 2.14 -12.82
N SER A 87 9.61 3.40 -12.87
CA SER A 87 9.43 4.14 -14.13
C SER A 87 10.74 4.30 -14.94
N GLY A 88 11.87 4.14 -14.28
CA GLY A 88 13.19 4.14 -14.95
C GLY A 88 13.59 2.79 -15.55
N ILE A 89 12.83 1.71 -15.34
CA ILE A 89 13.07 0.38 -15.93
C ILE A 89 12.45 0.36 -17.32
N LYS A 90 13.26 0.00 -18.32
CA LYS A 90 12.78 -0.08 -19.72
C LYS A 90 12.33 -1.49 -20.05
N LYS A 91 11.47 -1.62 -21.08
CA LYS A 91 10.98 -2.90 -21.63
C LYS A 91 10.11 -3.75 -20.69
N VAL A 92 9.59 -3.15 -19.62
CA VAL A 92 8.64 -3.77 -18.69
C VAL A 92 7.50 -2.78 -18.47
N LYS A 93 6.25 -3.23 -18.49
CA LYS A 93 5.10 -2.39 -18.15
C LYS A 93 5.15 -1.99 -16.69
N VAL A 94 4.82 -0.74 -16.38
CA VAL A 94 4.85 -0.22 -15.01
C VAL A 94 3.48 0.28 -14.60
N ILE A 95 2.94 -0.33 -13.56
CA ILE A 95 1.74 0.14 -12.86
C ILE A 95 2.20 0.82 -11.58
N SER A 96 1.76 2.05 -11.38
CA SER A 96 1.96 2.79 -10.13
C SER A 96 0.70 2.70 -9.27
N HIS A 97 0.81 2.29 -8.02
CA HIS A 97 -0.31 2.22 -7.07
C HIS A 97 -0.02 3.09 -5.84
N ILE A 98 -0.77 4.16 -5.67
CA ILE A 98 -0.58 5.14 -4.59
C ILE A 98 -1.58 4.85 -3.47
N HIS A 99 -1.08 4.38 -2.33
CA HIS A 99 -1.86 3.90 -1.19
C HIS A 99 -2.18 4.97 -0.14
N GLY A 100 -2.21 6.22 -0.50
CA GLY A 100 -2.61 7.30 0.40
C GLY A 100 -2.03 8.66 0.04
N ASN A 101 -2.63 9.68 0.66
CA ASN A 101 -2.19 11.05 0.50
C ASN A 101 -0.81 11.24 1.10
N LYS A 102 0.14 11.71 0.31
CA LYS A 102 1.52 11.93 0.75
C LYS A 102 1.79 13.42 0.87
N LYS A 103 2.30 13.83 2.03
CA LYS A 103 2.68 15.23 2.28
C LYS A 103 3.56 15.76 1.14
N GLY A 104 3.12 16.88 0.58
CA GLY A 104 3.80 17.56 -0.54
C GLY A 104 3.33 17.15 -1.94
N MET A 105 2.42 16.17 -2.09
CA MET A 105 1.83 15.84 -3.40
C MET A 105 0.77 16.86 -3.85
N ASN A 106 0.14 17.56 -2.92
CA ASN A 106 -0.90 18.57 -3.17
C ASN A 106 -0.36 19.95 -3.58
N LYS A 107 0.96 20.12 -3.55
CA LYS A 107 1.61 21.39 -3.90
C LYS A 107 2.77 21.19 -4.85
N LEU A 108 3.30 22.28 -5.39
CA LEU A 108 4.53 22.27 -6.18
C LEU A 108 5.71 21.90 -5.26
N SER A 109 6.24 20.70 -5.45
CA SER A 109 7.33 20.15 -4.65
C SER A 109 8.18 19.20 -5.49
N LEU A 110 9.38 18.89 -5.02
CA LEU A 110 10.22 17.86 -5.67
C LEU A 110 9.50 16.51 -5.79
N LYS A 111 8.69 16.15 -4.79
CA LYS A 111 7.92 14.90 -4.81
C LYS A 111 6.86 14.90 -5.92
N SER A 112 6.04 15.95 -5.99
CA SER A 112 4.97 16.04 -6.97
C SER A 112 5.51 16.15 -8.41
N LEU A 113 6.62 16.86 -8.60
CA LEU A 113 7.30 16.97 -9.89
C LEU A 113 7.99 15.65 -10.30
N SER A 114 8.72 15.01 -9.38
CA SER A 114 9.36 13.72 -9.67
C SER A 114 8.32 12.66 -10.05
N PHE A 115 7.17 12.64 -9.38
CA PHE A 115 6.10 11.72 -9.75
C PHE A 115 5.45 12.09 -11.08
N LEU A 116 5.29 13.38 -11.41
CA LEU A 116 4.81 13.80 -12.72
C LEU A 116 5.74 13.32 -13.85
N LEU A 117 7.04 13.40 -13.65
CA LEU A 117 8.02 12.90 -14.62
C LEU A 117 7.95 11.36 -14.73
N ALA A 118 7.91 10.66 -13.58
CA ALA A 118 7.79 9.21 -13.51
C ALA A 118 6.50 8.70 -14.18
N SER A 119 5.40 9.40 -13.98
CA SER A 119 4.08 9.03 -14.51
C SER A 119 4.04 8.97 -16.05
N LYS A 120 4.93 9.68 -16.74
CA LYS A 120 5.04 9.59 -18.21
C LYS A 120 5.43 8.19 -18.69
N HIS A 121 6.15 7.44 -17.84
CA HIS A 121 6.65 6.09 -18.11
C HIS A 121 5.85 5.01 -17.37
N CYS A 122 4.78 5.36 -16.68
CA CYS A 122 3.82 4.40 -16.14
C CYS A 122 2.73 4.15 -17.18
N ASP A 123 2.37 2.89 -17.36
CA ASP A 123 1.28 2.47 -18.25
C ASP A 123 -0.08 2.78 -17.61
N GLN A 124 -0.18 2.58 -16.29
CA GLN A 124 -1.39 2.81 -15.50
C GLN A 124 -1.02 3.37 -14.13
N ILE A 125 -1.93 4.17 -13.55
CA ILE A 125 -1.80 4.70 -12.18
C ILE A 125 -3.07 4.36 -11.40
N TYR A 126 -2.92 3.59 -10.33
CA TYR A 126 -3.99 3.31 -9.39
C TYR A 126 -3.89 4.23 -8.17
N TRP A 127 -5.03 4.74 -7.74
CA TRP A 127 -5.17 5.56 -6.56
C TRP A 127 -6.11 4.86 -5.60
N VAL A 128 -5.69 4.68 -4.35
CA VAL A 128 -6.49 3.96 -3.34
C VAL A 128 -7.85 4.62 -3.05
N SER A 129 -8.01 5.89 -3.37
CA SER A 129 -9.27 6.63 -3.20
C SER A 129 -9.34 7.84 -4.14
N GLN A 130 -10.56 8.33 -4.37
CA GLN A 130 -10.78 9.56 -5.11
C GLN A 130 -10.06 10.75 -4.45
N SER A 131 -10.11 10.85 -3.12
CA SER A 131 -9.39 11.87 -2.35
C SER A 131 -7.89 11.85 -2.62
N CYS A 132 -7.29 10.66 -2.76
CA CYS A 132 -5.87 10.53 -3.05
C CYS A 132 -5.50 11.09 -4.44
N LEU A 133 -6.34 10.85 -5.44
CA LEU A 133 -6.19 11.44 -6.78
C LEU A 133 -6.44 12.97 -6.74
N ASP A 134 -7.51 13.39 -6.08
CA ASP A 134 -7.90 14.80 -6.03
C ASP A 134 -6.89 15.68 -5.31
N ASP A 135 -6.20 15.13 -4.32
CA ASP A 135 -5.14 15.82 -3.59
C ASP A 135 -3.85 15.97 -4.41
N TYR A 136 -3.69 15.24 -5.52
CA TYR A 136 -2.48 15.36 -6.33
C TYR A 136 -2.46 16.64 -7.17
N ARG A 137 -1.42 17.46 -6.99
CA ARG A 137 -1.27 18.78 -7.68
C ARG A 137 -1.43 18.70 -9.20
N PHE A 138 -0.94 17.64 -9.81
CA PHE A 138 -0.95 17.46 -11.26
C PHE A 138 -1.96 16.42 -11.74
N LYS A 139 -3.04 16.18 -10.99
CA LYS A 139 -4.08 15.18 -11.30
C LYS A 139 -4.58 15.25 -12.74
N ASN A 140 -4.79 16.45 -13.28
CA ASN A 140 -5.27 16.64 -14.66
C ASN A 140 -4.26 16.17 -15.72
N LYS A 141 -2.96 16.13 -15.39
CA LYS A 141 -1.90 15.67 -16.30
C LYS A 141 -1.78 14.15 -16.37
N VAL A 142 -2.37 13.44 -15.40
CA VAL A 142 -2.32 11.97 -15.29
C VAL A 142 -3.69 11.32 -15.41
N LYS A 143 -4.78 12.12 -15.56
CA LYS A 143 -6.17 11.65 -15.52
C LYS A 143 -6.45 10.51 -16.51
N ASN A 144 -5.91 10.60 -17.72
CA ASN A 144 -6.14 9.62 -18.80
C ASN A 144 -5.60 8.21 -18.52
N LYS A 145 -4.71 8.06 -17.55
CA LYS A 145 -4.14 6.77 -17.10
C LYS A 145 -4.39 6.49 -15.61
N SER A 146 -5.26 7.26 -14.99
CA SER A 146 -5.60 7.14 -13.57
C SER A 146 -6.91 6.38 -13.38
N VAL A 147 -6.89 5.43 -12.44
CA VAL A 147 -8.07 4.68 -11.99
C VAL A 147 -8.08 4.70 -10.46
N VAL A 148 -9.24 4.89 -9.88
CA VAL A 148 -9.44 4.71 -8.44
C VAL A 148 -9.70 3.24 -8.18
N LEU A 149 -8.77 2.62 -7.44
CA LEU A 149 -8.83 1.21 -7.05
C LEU A 149 -8.71 1.13 -5.51
N PRO A 150 -9.83 0.97 -4.79
CA PRO A 150 -9.82 0.80 -3.34
C PRO A 150 -9.03 -0.43 -2.91
N ASN A 151 -8.54 -0.42 -1.66
CA ASN A 151 -7.87 -1.58 -1.10
C ASN A 151 -8.80 -2.81 -1.11
N ILE A 152 -8.25 -3.93 -1.51
CA ILE A 152 -8.93 -5.21 -1.47
C ILE A 152 -8.86 -5.77 -0.05
N ILE A 153 -9.96 -6.32 0.42
CA ILE A 153 -10.07 -7.04 1.70
C ILE A 153 -10.54 -8.45 1.39
N ASN A 154 -9.81 -9.44 1.87
CA ASN A 154 -10.28 -10.82 1.85
C ASN A 154 -11.32 -11.00 2.98
N VAL A 155 -12.59 -10.91 2.62
CA VAL A 155 -13.72 -10.98 3.55
C VAL A 155 -13.82 -12.38 4.17
N ASP A 156 -13.60 -13.44 3.39
CA ASP A 156 -13.69 -14.82 3.87
C ASP A 156 -12.61 -15.12 4.92
N ASP A 157 -11.38 -14.68 4.70
CA ASP A 157 -10.28 -14.79 5.68
C ASP A 157 -10.59 -13.99 6.96
N LEU A 158 -11.22 -12.83 6.82
CA LEU A 158 -11.64 -12.03 7.97
C LEU A 158 -12.74 -12.73 8.79
N ILE A 159 -13.76 -13.27 8.11
CA ILE A 159 -14.84 -14.01 8.77
C ILE A 159 -14.28 -15.26 9.45
N ALA A 160 -13.41 -16.03 8.76
CA ALA A 160 -12.80 -17.23 9.33
C ALA A 160 -11.97 -16.91 10.58
N LYS A 161 -11.23 -15.81 10.60
CA LYS A 161 -10.49 -15.35 11.79
C LYS A 161 -11.40 -14.88 12.91
N ALA A 162 -12.47 -14.17 12.58
CA ALA A 162 -13.46 -13.73 13.57
C ALA A 162 -14.17 -14.92 14.23
N ALA A 163 -14.45 -15.98 13.46
CA ALA A 163 -15.07 -17.19 13.99
C ALA A 163 -14.16 -18.02 14.93
N GLN A 164 -12.84 -17.80 14.89
CA GLN A 164 -11.89 -18.42 15.81
C GLN A 164 -11.81 -17.72 17.17
N ASP A 165 -12.32 -16.50 17.26
CA ASP A 165 -12.33 -15.75 18.51
C ASP A 165 -13.57 -16.12 19.33
N ILE A 166 -13.35 -16.83 20.43
CA ILE A 166 -14.41 -17.29 21.34
C ILE A 166 -14.74 -16.27 22.43
N ASN A 167 -14.07 -15.13 22.45
CA ASN A 167 -14.32 -14.11 23.47
C ASN A 167 -15.58 -13.30 23.13
N GLU A 168 -16.37 -13.06 24.15
CA GLU A 168 -17.48 -12.10 24.06
C GLU A 168 -16.99 -10.70 24.41
N TYR A 169 -17.21 -9.77 23.49
CA TYR A 169 -16.84 -8.36 23.67
C TYR A 169 -18.10 -7.52 23.86
N ASN A 170 -18.17 -6.85 25.00
CA ASN A 170 -19.29 -5.93 25.32
C ASN A 170 -18.72 -4.52 25.52
N PHE A 171 -18.37 -3.88 24.39
CA PHE A 171 -17.88 -2.51 24.35
C PHE A 171 -18.82 -1.62 23.57
N ASP A 172 -19.05 -0.40 24.05
CA ASP A 172 -19.82 0.63 23.33
C ASP A 172 -18.97 1.28 22.21
N ILE A 173 -17.64 1.35 22.42
CA ILE A 173 -16.70 1.99 21.49
C ILE A 173 -15.44 1.12 21.35
N VAL A 174 -15.03 0.88 20.09
CA VAL A 174 -13.77 0.21 19.75
C VAL A 174 -12.95 1.13 18.86
N TYR A 175 -11.68 1.33 19.20
CA TYR A 175 -10.72 2.03 18.36
C TYR A 175 -9.75 1.04 17.71
N LEU A 176 -9.73 1.01 16.37
CA LEU A 176 -8.80 0.21 15.60
C LEU A 176 -7.83 1.13 14.85
N GLY A 177 -6.58 1.16 15.26
CA GLY A 177 -5.57 1.97 14.59
C GLY A 177 -4.29 2.15 15.41
N ARG A 178 -3.25 2.67 14.73
CA ARG A 178 -2.01 3.06 15.40
C ARG A 178 -2.23 4.34 16.21
N LEU A 179 -1.62 4.44 17.38
CA LEU A 179 -1.65 5.67 18.20
C LEU A 179 -0.65 6.70 17.67
N VAL A 180 -0.88 7.17 16.45
CA VAL A 180 -0.06 8.18 15.77
C VAL A 180 -0.93 9.40 15.42
N GLU A 181 -0.28 10.55 15.21
CA GLU A 181 -0.96 11.83 15.00
C GLU A 181 -1.93 11.80 13.80
N GLU A 182 -1.56 11.10 12.72
CA GLU A 182 -2.42 10.97 11.53
C GLU A 182 -3.75 10.23 11.81
N LYS A 183 -3.80 9.42 12.87
CA LYS A 183 -5.02 8.73 13.32
C LYS A 183 -5.79 9.48 14.40
N ASN A 184 -5.24 10.62 14.86
CA ASN A 184 -5.85 11.57 15.75
C ASN A 184 -6.47 10.97 17.05
N PRO A 185 -5.74 10.14 17.82
CA PRO A 185 -6.27 9.50 19.02
C PRO A 185 -6.68 10.52 20.09
N HIS A 186 -6.02 11.67 20.13
CA HIS A 186 -6.38 12.76 21.06
C HIS A 186 -7.80 13.28 20.82
N ARG A 187 -8.25 13.37 19.55
CA ARG A 187 -9.62 13.78 19.21
C ARG A 187 -10.62 12.74 19.68
N LEU A 188 -10.30 11.45 19.56
CA LEU A 188 -11.14 10.37 20.09
C LEU A 188 -11.34 10.51 21.60
N ILE A 189 -10.25 10.69 22.36
CA ILE A 189 -10.30 10.87 23.83
C ILE A 189 -11.18 12.07 24.20
N ARG A 190 -11.05 13.20 23.48
CA ARG A 190 -11.90 14.38 23.72
C ARG A 190 -13.38 14.09 23.46
N ILE A 191 -13.69 13.38 22.37
CA ILE A 191 -15.09 12.98 22.06
C ILE A 191 -15.63 12.09 23.19
N ILE A 192 -14.88 11.09 23.63
CA ILE A 192 -15.29 10.18 24.71
C ILE A 192 -15.54 10.95 26.02
N ASN A 193 -14.67 11.91 26.36
CA ASN A 193 -14.85 12.73 27.54
C ASN A 193 -16.13 13.58 27.48
N LEU A 194 -16.47 14.11 26.30
CA LEU A 194 -17.74 14.84 26.10
C LEU A 194 -18.95 13.91 26.21
N LEU A 195 -18.86 12.70 25.71
CA LEU A 195 -19.94 11.72 25.79
C LEU A 195 -20.19 11.25 27.23
N LYS A 196 -19.13 11.05 28.03
CA LYS A 196 -19.24 10.65 29.44
C LYS A 196 -20.02 11.63 30.30
N VAL A 197 -20.08 12.90 29.91
CA VAL A 197 -20.84 13.93 30.65
C VAL A 197 -22.35 13.77 30.45
N ASN A 198 -22.77 13.21 29.30
CA ASN A 198 -24.17 13.20 28.86
C ASN A 198 -24.78 11.79 28.71
N LEU A 199 -23.97 10.74 28.84
CA LEU A 199 -24.37 9.35 28.64
C LEU A 199 -23.98 8.48 29.84
N PRO A 200 -24.68 7.33 30.06
CA PRO A 200 -24.29 6.34 31.05
C PRO A 200 -22.84 5.85 30.85
N PRO A 201 -22.25 5.14 31.83
CA PRO A 201 -20.87 4.69 31.77
C PRO A 201 -20.56 3.97 30.45
N ILE A 202 -19.68 4.55 29.63
CA ILE A 202 -19.25 3.98 28.32
C ILE A 202 -18.14 2.96 28.57
N LYS A 203 -18.32 1.76 28.08
CA LYS A 203 -17.30 0.67 28.07
C LYS A 203 -16.43 0.81 26.83
N MET A 204 -15.10 0.80 27.02
CA MET A 204 -14.09 0.90 25.98
C MET A 204 -13.20 -0.32 25.98
#